data_4a36ffd9c0c0630a227f0d8c2f830662
#
_entry.id   4a36ffd9c0c0630a227f0d8c2f830662
#
_cell.length_a   1.000
_cell.length_b   1.000
_cell.length_c   1.000
_cell.angle_alpha   90.00
_cell.angle_beta   90.00
_cell.angle_gamma   90.00
#
_symmetry.space_group_name_H-M   'P 1'
#
loop_
_entity.id
_entity.type
_entity.pdbx_description
1 polymer ?
#
loop_
_entity_poly.entity_id
_entity_poly.type
_entity_poly.pdbx_seq_one_letter_code
_entity_poly.pdbx_strand_id
1 'polypeptide(L)'
;MKTKVERAHDLIEVAFSQKVDKGGVPYVLHCRHVHDTVVQWVGENPDLQCIALLHDVLEDCPQWSYAALKKEFGRPIAIGVHLLTREPGENYGEYIESLLPYRDVCIVKLADLKNNMDVTRLSF
;
A
#
# COMPACT_ATOMS: atom_id res chain seq x y z
N MET A 1 -8.63 22.43 3.83
CA MET A 1 -8.40 21.52 2.68
C MET A 1 -7.46 20.41 3.09
N LYS A 2 -7.82 19.16 2.79
CA LYS A 2 -7.00 18.02 3.18
C LYS A 2 -5.82 17.81 2.23
N THR A 3 -4.68 17.41 2.81
CA THR A 3 -3.51 17.01 2.02
C THR A 3 -3.80 15.67 1.32
N LYS A 4 -2.96 15.33 0.33
CA LYS A 4 -3.09 14.02 -0.34
C LYS A 4 -2.89 12.86 0.64
N VAL A 5 -2.01 13.00 1.62
CA VAL A 5 -1.78 11.96 2.64
C VAL A 5 -3.03 11.80 3.50
N GLU A 6 -3.64 12.90 3.94
CA GLU A 6 -4.89 12.83 4.70
C GLU A 6 -6.01 12.19 3.90
N ARG A 7 -6.12 12.53 2.60
CA ARG A 7 -7.12 11.91 1.72
C ARG A 7 -6.86 10.42 1.53
N ALA A 8 -5.59 10.00 1.49
CA ALA A 8 -5.27 8.58 1.39
C ALA A 8 -5.67 7.84 2.67
N HIS A 9 -5.43 8.42 3.85
CA HIS A 9 -5.92 7.85 5.11
C HIS A 9 -7.45 7.69 5.10
N ASP A 10 -8.16 8.72 4.65
CA ASP A 10 -9.63 8.66 4.57
C ASP A 10 -10.10 7.56 3.62
N LEU A 11 -9.43 7.43 2.49
CA LEU A 11 -9.78 6.42 1.49
C LEU A 11 -9.69 5.00 2.08
N ILE A 12 -8.57 4.68 2.73
CA ILE A 12 -8.39 3.33 3.27
C ILE A 12 -9.34 3.03 4.43
N GLU A 13 -9.72 4.05 5.21
CA GLU A 13 -10.74 3.87 6.26
C GLU A 13 -12.05 3.37 5.68
N VAL A 14 -12.48 3.92 4.56
CA VAL A 14 -13.71 3.51 3.90
C VAL A 14 -13.52 2.19 3.14
N ALA A 15 -12.44 2.11 2.34
CA ALA A 15 -12.19 0.96 1.46
C ALA A 15 -12.01 -0.34 2.24
N PHE A 16 -11.34 -0.28 3.38
CA PHE A 16 -11.05 -1.46 4.20
C PHE A 16 -11.87 -1.53 5.48
N SER A 17 -13.00 -0.82 5.56
CA SER A 17 -13.81 -0.74 6.78
C SER A 17 -14.32 -2.10 7.26
N GLN A 18 -14.52 -3.06 6.35
CA GLN A 18 -15.04 -4.39 6.69
C GLN A 18 -13.97 -5.47 6.62
N LYS A 19 -12.73 -5.10 6.26
CA LYS A 19 -11.67 -6.08 6.08
C LYS A 19 -10.86 -6.26 7.35
N VAL A 20 -10.63 -7.52 7.71
CA VAL A 20 -9.72 -7.89 8.80
C VAL A 20 -8.67 -8.85 8.26
N ASP A 21 -7.53 -8.94 8.94
CA ASP A 21 -6.49 -9.91 8.61
C ASP A 21 -6.82 -11.29 9.21
N LYS A 22 -5.93 -12.26 9.04
CA LYS A 22 -6.13 -13.63 9.55
C LYS A 22 -6.28 -13.70 11.06
N GLY A 23 -5.73 -12.72 11.78
CA GLY A 23 -5.84 -12.63 13.23
C GLY A 23 -7.07 -11.85 13.70
N GLY A 24 -7.90 -11.37 12.78
CA GLY A 24 -9.10 -10.58 13.11
C GLY A 24 -8.80 -9.09 13.34
N VAL A 25 -7.59 -8.63 13.06
CA VAL A 25 -7.20 -7.23 13.23
C VAL A 25 -7.64 -6.42 12.01
N PRO A 26 -8.21 -5.21 12.21
CA PRO A 26 -8.60 -4.37 11.06
C PRO A 26 -7.46 -4.17 10.08
N TYR A 27 -7.73 -4.43 8.81
CA TYR A 27 -6.70 -4.39 7.76
C TYR A 27 -6.10 -2.99 7.57
N VAL A 28 -6.87 -1.95 7.86
CA VAL A 28 -6.39 -0.58 7.78
C VAL A 28 -5.14 -0.36 8.65
N LEU A 29 -5.00 -1.12 9.74
CA LEU A 29 -3.82 -1.02 10.60
C LEU A 29 -2.56 -1.50 9.89
N HIS A 30 -2.66 -2.53 9.04
CA HIS A 30 -1.53 -2.98 8.22
C HIS A 30 -1.08 -1.86 7.28
N CYS A 31 -2.03 -1.22 6.59
CA CYS A 31 -1.71 -0.11 5.69
C CYS A 31 -0.98 1.01 6.43
N ARG A 32 -1.44 1.36 7.63
CA ARG A 32 -0.81 2.40 8.45
C ARG A 32 0.56 1.99 8.97
N HIS A 33 0.75 0.73 9.32
CA HIS A 33 2.06 0.24 9.75
C HIS A 33 3.06 0.30 8.61
N VAL A 34 2.66 -0.02 7.39
CA VAL A 34 3.53 0.12 6.21
C VAL A 34 3.91 1.58 6.02
N HIS A 35 2.93 2.48 6.10
CA HIS A 35 3.15 3.92 6.03
C HIS A 35 4.15 4.39 7.08
N ASP A 36 3.94 3.99 8.34
CA ASP A 36 4.79 4.43 9.46
C ASP A 36 6.21 3.91 9.31
N THR A 37 6.37 2.69 8.83
CA THR A 37 7.69 2.12 8.55
C THR A 37 8.43 2.91 7.47
N VAL A 38 7.73 3.28 6.40
CA VAL A 38 8.31 4.09 5.32
C VAL A 38 8.77 5.44 5.87
N VAL A 39 7.94 6.11 6.66
CA VAL A 39 8.30 7.39 7.27
C VAL A 39 9.50 7.24 8.19
N GLN A 40 9.57 6.16 8.97
CA GLN A 40 10.70 5.88 9.85
C GLN A 40 12.01 5.73 9.06
N TRP A 41 11.94 5.06 7.90
CA TRP A 41 13.14 4.78 7.10
C TRP A 41 13.64 5.95 6.29
N VAL A 42 12.73 6.72 5.67
CA VAL A 42 13.11 7.75 4.69
C VAL A 42 12.57 9.14 5.00
N GLY A 43 11.83 9.30 6.09
CA GLY A 43 11.22 10.58 6.45
C GLY A 43 9.92 10.84 5.70
N GLU A 44 9.38 12.03 5.87
CA GLU A 44 8.14 12.41 5.21
C GLU A 44 8.36 12.66 3.72
N ASN A 45 7.55 12.00 2.91
CA ASN A 45 7.50 12.14 1.46
C ASN A 45 6.07 11.86 1.05
N PRO A 46 5.27 12.89 0.72
CA PRO A 46 3.84 12.71 0.50
C PRO A 46 3.48 11.67 -0.55
N ASP A 47 4.19 11.63 -1.68
CA ASP A 47 3.90 10.64 -2.72
C ASP A 47 4.18 9.22 -2.22
N LEU A 48 5.31 9.02 -1.57
CA LEU A 48 5.69 7.71 -1.06
C LEU A 48 4.76 7.25 0.08
N GLN A 49 4.36 8.19 0.95
CA GLN A 49 3.39 7.92 2.01
C GLN A 49 2.05 7.48 1.44
N CYS A 50 1.56 8.13 0.39
CA CYS A 50 0.32 7.74 -0.28
C CYS A 50 0.45 6.35 -0.91
N ILE A 51 1.57 6.06 -1.58
CA ILE A 51 1.79 4.73 -2.16
C ILE A 51 1.75 3.66 -1.07
N ALA A 52 2.37 3.93 0.07
CA ALA A 52 2.37 2.99 1.19
C ALA A 52 0.95 2.73 1.71
N LEU A 53 0.16 3.79 1.93
CA LEU A 53 -1.20 3.65 2.41
C LEU A 53 -2.11 2.92 1.41
N LEU A 54 -1.92 3.17 0.12
CA LEU A 54 -2.80 2.70 -0.95
C LEU A 54 -2.34 1.40 -1.61
N HIS A 55 -1.23 0.82 -1.17
CA HIS A 55 -0.54 -0.23 -1.94
C HIS A 55 -1.40 -1.46 -2.26
N ASP A 56 -2.41 -1.78 -1.46
CA ASP A 56 -3.29 -2.93 -1.69
C ASP A 56 -4.66 -2.56 -2.28
N VAL A 57 -4.91 -1.28 -2.52
CA VAL A 57 -6.25 -0.82 -2.94
C VAL A 57 -6.67 -1.42 -4.28
N LEU A 58 -5.76 -1.49 -5.25
CA LEU A 58 -6.10 -2.02 -6.57
C LEU A 58 -6.30 -3.54 -6.57
N GLU A 59 -5.65 -4.27 -5.66
CA GLU A 59 -5.86 -5.71 -5.54
C GLU A 59 -7.17 -6.04 -4.82
N ASP A 60 -7.48 -5.30 -3.76
CA ASP A 60 -8.49 -5.69 -2.80
C ASP A 60 -9.80 -4.92 -2.91
N CYS A 61 -9.83 -3.79 -3.61
CA CYS A 61 -10.99 -2.90 -3.66
C CYS A 61 -11.49 -2.74 -5.10
N PRO A 62 -12.47 -3.56 -5.55
CA PRO A 62 -12.94 -3.52 -6.93
C PRO A 62 -13.49 -2.16 -7.37
N GLN A 63 -13.94 -1.32 -6.43
CA GLN A 63 -14.45 0.01 -6.74
C GLN A 63 -13.37 1.00 -7.13
N TRP A 64 -12.09 0.67 -6.91
CA TRP A 64 -10.97 1.51 -7.31
C TRP A 64 -10.26 0.96 -8.53
N SER A 65 -9.92 1.86 -9.45
CA SER A 65 -9.15 1.56 -10.67
C SER A 65 -7.92 2.44 -10.73
N TYR A 66 -6.98 2.07 -11.61
CA TYR A 66 -5.82 2.92 -11.88
C TYR A 66 -6.26 4.33 -12.29
N ALA A 67 -7.24 4.43 -13.20
CA ALA A 67 -7.74 5.72 -13.67
C ALA A 67 -8.32 6.56 -12.52
N ALA A 68 -9.06 5.94 -11.62
CA ALA A 68 -9.64 6.64 -10.47
C ALA A 68 -8.56 7.13 -9.51
N LEU A 69 -7.54 6.31 -9.23
CA LEU A 69 -6.41 6.72 -8.40
C LEU A 69 -5.61 7.84 -9.03
N LYS A 70 -5.38 7.77 -10.34
CA LYS A 70 -4.67 8.80 -11.07
C LYS A 70 -5.40 10.13 -11.01
N LYS A 71 -6.73 10.11 -11.15
CA LYS A 71 -7.55 11.31 -11.06
C LYS A 71 -7.49 11.92 -9.68
N GLU A 72 -7.54 11.10 -8.63
CA GLU A 72 -7.58 11.56 -7.25
C GLU A 72 -6.21 11.98 -6.71
N PHE A 73 -5.17 11.25 -7.03
CA PHE A 73 -3.84 11.42 -6.41
C PHE A 73 -2.73 11.80 -7.38
N GLY A 74 -2.98 11.75 -8.68
CA GLY A 74 -1.97 12.04 -9.69
C GLY A 74 -1.23 10.79 -10.15
N ARG A 75 -0.52 10.96 -11.28
CA ARG A 75 0.14 9.85 -11.97
C ARG A 75 1.23 9.15 -11.15
N PRO A 76 2.16 9.88 -10.47
CA PRO A 76 3.22 9.19 -9.74
C PRO A 76 2.71 8.22 -8.68
N ILE A 77 1.69 8.62 -7.94
CA ILE A 77 1.09 7.77 -6.91
C ILE A 77 0.36 6.59 -7.55
N ALA A 78 -0.45 6.86 -8.57
CA ALA A 78 -1.21 5.80 -9.25
C ALA A 78 -0.29 4.75 -9.87
N ILE A 79 0.81 5.17 -10.51
CA ILE A 79 1.79 4.25 -11.08
C ILE A 79 2.43 3.40 -9.99
N GLY A 80 2.82 4.02 -8.86
CA GLY A 80 3.43 3.29 -7.75
C GLY A 80 2.52 2.19 -7.22
N VAL A 81 1.25 2.51 -7.00
CA VAL A 81 0.27 1.52 -6.54
C VAL A 81 0.06 0.43 -7.59
N HIS A 82 -0.03 0.81 -8.87
CA HIS A 82 -0.19 -0.15 -9.96
C HIS A 82 0.99 -1.14 -10.04
N LEU A 83 2.21 -0.65 -9.92
CA LEU A 83 3.40 -1.50 -9.93
C LEU A 83 3.41 -2.50 -8.78
N LEU A 84 2.87 -2.11 -7.61
CA LEU A 84 2.78 -2.98 -6.45
C LEU A 84 1.63 -3.98 -6.54
N THR A 85 0.73 -3.81 -7.49
CA THR A 85 -0.43 -4.68 -7.68
C THR A 85 -0.01 -5.91 -8.48
N ARG A 86 -0.11 -7.09 -7.86
CA ARG A 86 0.22 -8.35 -8.52
C ARG A 86 -1.01 -8.87 -9.26
N GLU A 87 -0.83 -9.20 -10.53
CA GLU A 87 -1.91 -9.77 -11.33
C GLU A 87 -2.17 -11.22 -10.93
N PRO A 88 -3.44 -11.70 -10.99
CA PRO A 88 -3.73 -13.10 -10.71
C PRO A 88 -2.95 -14.02 -11.65
N GLY A 89 -2.28 -15.01 -11.07
CA GLY A 89 -1.47 -15.97 -11.84
C GLY A 89 -0.07 -15.49 -12.19
N GLU A 90 0.28 -14.27 -11.89
CA GLU A 90 1.63 -13.76 -12.12
C GLU A 90 2.62 -14.47 -11.19
N ASN A 91 3.77 -14.89 -11.75
CA ASN A 91 4.83 -15.52 -10.96
C ASN A 91 5.39 -14.51 -9.95
N TYR A 92 5.49 -14.92 -8.69
CA TYR A 92 5.90 -14.00 -7.62
C TYR A 92 7.32 -13.47 -7.82
N GLY A 93 8.27 -14.34 -8.24
CA GLY A 93 9.64 -13.91 -8.50
C GLY A 93 9.72 -12.89 -9.63
N GLU A 94 8.97 -13.10 -10.71
CA GLU A 94 8.91 -12.14 -11.82
C GLU A 94 8.29 -10.83 -11.38
N TYR A 95 7.24 -10.90 -10.55
CA TYR A 95 6.62 -9.72 -9.97
C TYR A 95 7.64 -8.90 -9.17
N ILE A 96 8.40 -9.54 -8.28
CA ILE A 96 9.42 -8.86 -7.48
C ILE A 96 10.50 -8.25 -8.38
N GLU A 97 10.96 -8.99 -9.41
CA GLU A 97 11.96 -8.47 -10.35
C GLU A 97 11.47 -7.21 -11.06
N SER A 98 10.18 -7.15 -11.37
CA SER A 98 9.59 -6.00 -12.05
C SER A 98 9.64 -4.72 -11.21
N LEU A 99 9.75 -4.85 -9.89
CA LEU A 99 9.82 -3.72 -8.97
C LEU A 99 11.22 -3.13 -8.83
N LEU A 100 12.26 -3.93 -9.13
CA LEU A 100 13.65 -3.56 -8.84
C LEU A 100 14.10 -2.23 -9.46
N PRO A 101 13.68 -1.84 -10.67
CA PRO A 101 14.08 -0.54 -11.24
C PRO A 101 13.49 0.67 -10.52
N TYR A 102 12.48 0.45 -9.66
CA TYR A 102 11.72 1.54 -9.04
C TYR A 102 12.00 1.60 -7.54
N ARG A 103 12.91 2.48 -7.14
CA ARG A 103 13.38 2.56 -5.76
C ARG A 103 12.24 2.78 -4.75
N ASP A 104 11.36 3.75 -5.03
CA ASP A 104 10.28 4.10 -4.11
C ASP A 104 9.33 2.92 -3.89
N VAL A 105 9.01 2.22 -4.97
CA VAL A 105 8.15 1.04 -4.92
C VAL A 105 8.81 -0.08 -4.12
N CYS A 106 10.13 -0.26 -4.29
CA CYS A 106 10.89 -1.24 -3.51
C CYS A 106 10.85 -0.93 -2.01
N ILE A 107 10.97 0.33 -1.64
CA ILE A 107 10.91 0.75 -0.23
C ILE A 107 9.56 0.35 0.38
N VAL A 108 8.47 0.63 -0.34
CA VAL A 108 7.13 0.28 0.14
C VAL A 108 6.98 -1.25 0.24
N LYS A 109 7.46 -2.00 -0.75
CA LYS A 109 7.37 -3.46 -0.73
C LYS A 109 8.16 -4.05 0.43
N LEU A 110 9.34 -3.51 0.72
CA LEU A 110 10.13 -3.96 1.87
C LEU A 110 9.41 -3.67 3.20
N ALA A 111 8.77 -2.51 3.30
CA ALA A 111 7.99 -2.16 4.49
C ALA A 111 6.79 -3.11 4.67
N ASP A 112 6.13 -3.45 3.56
CA ASP A 112 5.02 -4.41 3.54
C ASP A 112 5.50 -5.79 4.01
N LEU A 113 6.60 -6.27 3.45
CA LEU A 113 7.16 -7.56 3.84
C LEU A 113 7.59 -7.58 5.31
N LYS A 114 8.24 -6.52 5.78
CA LYS A 114 8.63 -6.40 7.18
C LYS A 114 7.42 -6.50 8.10
N ASN A 115 6.35 -5.78 7.79
CA ASN A 115 5.15 -5.80 8.60
C ASN A 115 4.49 -7.19 8.60
N ASN A 116 4.44 -7.84 7.42
CA ASN A 116 3.88 -9.18 7.30
C ASN A 116 4.69 -10.26 8.04
N MET A 117 5.98 -10.03 8.24
CA MET A 117 6.87 -10.95 8.95
C MET A 117 6.97 -10.67 10.45
N ASP A 118 6.29 -9.65 10.94
CA ASP A 118 6.31 -9.31 12.36
C ASP A 118 5.50 -10.34 13.15
N VAL A 119 6.20 -11.18 13.91
CA VAL A 119 5.58 -12.27 14.66
C VAL A 119 4.64 -11.78 15.76
N THR A 120 4.78 -10.53 16.21
CA THR A 120 3.88 -9.97 17.23
C THR A 120 2.47 -9.76 16.71
N ARG A 121 2.28 -9.74 15.38
CA ARG A 121 0.98 -9.62 14.75
C ARG A 121 0.27 -10.97 14.64
N LEU A 122 1.01 -12.06 14.77
CA LEU A 122 0.45 -13.40 14.59
C LEU A 122 -0.26 -13.85 15.86
N SER A 123 -1.43 -14.46 15.65
CA SER A 123 -2.19 -15.10 16.73
C SER A 123 -1.73 -16.54 16.83
N PHE A 124 -1.19 -16.91 17.96
CA PHE A 124 -0.74 -18.28 18.21
C PHE A 124 -1.76 -19.03 19.07
#